data_f17a8959b3ce23c26b55e88f416cfb09
#
_entry.id   f17a8959b3ce23c26b55e88f416cfb09
#
_cell.length_a   1.000
_cell.length_b   1.000
_cell.length_c   1.000
_cell.angle_alpha   90.00
_cell.angle_beta   90.00
_cell.angle_gamma   90.00
#
_symmetry.space_group_name_H-M   'P 1'
#
loop_
_entity.id
_entity.type
_entity.pdbx_description
1 polymer ?
#
loop_
_entity_poly.entity_id
_entity_poly.type
_entity_poly.pdbx_seq_one_letter_code
_entity_poly.pdbx_strand_id
1 'polypeptide(L)'
;MKCILALKALYEKRESAMKLGLFFHKFKKRILSMTQDRQPEITSECMQLLRLISEHYVGVFSSMEYVFLFQFVYAAYRPMATAAGELICKRLLAPPPQEGVFGQNPPDEFDRNIQNMKTLIDFYLQGEFHRHVPYLVDGLWDAAPALVRNWECMTALLLEPRGGRQALTSQQERVLIEILVAAVRQAAEGHPPAGRELGKRASREVDGTRRWRERASMSRHFVKVLPQLLSKFAADKEKVTPLLQIPQYCNLDVYDKDGLGSDLDSALLELDCLVQRHSDVAVLEACARAYGAYCCEGGSAHCQAAPACSRLVDMLVDALTPLLDVFLQHEKQGQFLGHHEMGRICSTLRRLVAFYSTHDLSSWNLYEKMDSLLTLRRHQGSMPTEVIHCALQCTYYALLWQIVAATDRLPPQVGEGLGGVRCGYG
;
A
#
# COMPACT_ATOMS: atom_id res chain seq x y z
N MET A 1 31.04 -19.97 8.42
CA MET A 1 30.67 -20.10 7.00
C MET A 1 30.97 -21.48 6.43
N LYS A 2 32.22 -21.92 6.25
CA LYS A 2 32.54 -23.21 5.60
C LYS A 2 31.82 -24.44 6.18
N CYS A 3 31.71 -24.56 7.51
CA CYS A 3 31.00 -25.67 8.17
C CYS A 3 29.49 -25.66 7.88
N ILE A 4 28.86 -24.49 7.81
CA ILE A 4 27.43 -24.37 7.49
C ILE A 4 27.16 -24.81 6.06
N LEU A 5 28.01 -24.36 5.09
CA LEU A 5 27.91 -24.76 3.70
C LEU A 5 28.13 -26.27 3.50
N ALA A 6 29.06 -26.87 4.22
CA ALA A 6 29.29 -28.31 4.18
C ALA A 6 28.08 -29.08 4.75
N LEU A 7 27.53 -28.62 5.88
CA LEU A 7 26.30 -29.21 6.44
C LEU A 7 25.12 -29.08 5.48
N LYS A 8 24.93 -27.92 4.86
CA LYS A 8 23.90 -27.70 3.86
C LYS A 8 23.99 -28.73 2.73
N ALA A 9 25.17 -28.89 2.14
CA ALA A 9 25.39 -29.89 1.06
C ALA A 9 25.08 -31.33 1.50
N LEU A 10 25.28 -31.66 2.78
CA LEU A 10 24.91 -32.98 3.33
C LEU A 10 23.38 -33.11 3.54
N TYR A 11 22.71 -32.05 3.99
CA TYR A 11 21.24 -32.08 4.17
C TYR A 11 20.47 -31.93 2.87
N GLU A 12 21.05 -31.44 1.79
CA GLU A 12 20.45 -31.46 0.45
C GLU A 12 20.24 -32.89 -0.08
N LYS A 13 21.09 -33.85 0.37
CA LYS A 13 20.98 -35.26 0.00
C LYS A 13 20.19 -36.02 1.05
N ARG A 14 19.00 -36.51 0.69
CA ARG A 14 18.07 -37.22 1.60
C ARG A 14 18.72 -38.36 2.37
N GLU A 15 19.55 -39.18 1.69
CA GLU A 15 20.23 -40.31 2.34
C GLU A 15 21.23 -39.87 3.41
N SER A 16 21.97 -38.78 3.16
CA SER A 16 22.91 -38.22 4.13
C SER A 16 22.16 -37.53 5.27
N ALA A 17 21.10 -36.77 4.96
CA ALA A 17 20.26 -36.11 5.93
C ALA A 17 19.72 -37.10 6.97
N MET A 18 19.17 -38.23 6.52
CA MET A 18 18.59 -39.25 7.42
C MET A 18 19.58 -39.81 8.45
N LYS A 19 20.90 -39.79 8.16
CA LYS A 19 21.96 -40.25 9.07
C LYS A 19 22.40 -39.19 10.08
N LEU A 20 22.05 -37.92 9.86
CA LEU A 20 22.51 -36.78 10.66
C LEU A 20 21.56 -36.38 11.79
N GLY A 21 20.50 -37.14 12.07
CA GLY A 21 19.52 -36.78 13.10
C GLY A 21 20.12 -36.59 14.50
N LEU A 22 20.97 -37.53 14.95
CA LEU A 22 21.65 -37.43 16.25
C LEU A 22 22.63 -36.24 16.30
N PHE A 23 23.31 -36.00 15.20
CA PHE A 23 24.20 -34.82 15.07
C PHE A 23 23.41 -33.53 15.27
N PHE A 24 22.31 -33.40 14.55
CA PHE A 24 21.46 -32.20 14.69
C PHE A 24 20.93 -32.06 16.10
N HIS A 25 20.41 -33.11 16.70
CA HIS A 25 19.89 -33.07 18.07
C HIS A 25 20.97 -32.55 19.07
N LYS A 26 22.18 -33.00 18.92
CA LYS A 26 23.32 -32.59 19.76
C LYS A 26 23.70 -31.10 19.57
N PHE A 27 23.68 -30.63 18.33
CA PHE A 27 24.14 -29.28 17.98
C PHE A 27 23.02 -28.26 17.71
N LYS A 28 21.75 -28.66 17.86
CA LYS A 28 20.56 -27.86 17.59
C LYS A 28 20.64 -26.44 18.18
N LYS A 29 20.90 -26.35 19.50
CA LYS A 29 20.98 -25.05 20.19
C LYS A 29 22.06 -24.14 19.58
N ARG A 30 23.22 -24.71 19.23
CA ARG A 30 24.32 -23.97 18.62
C ARG A 30 23.95 -23.48 17.23
N ILE A 31 23.31 -24.32 16.41
CA ILE A 31 22.88 -23.94 15.06
C ILE A 31 21.80 -22.84 15.14
N LEU A 32 20.81 -22.98 16.05
CA LEU A 32 19.81 -21.94 16.29
C LEU A 32 20.45 -20.60 16.71
N SER A 33 21.45 -20.62 17.61
CA SER A 33 22.12 -19.38 18.02
C SER A 33 22.90 -18.68 16.90
N MET A 34 23.29 -19.40 15.86
CA MET A 34 23.98 -18.82 14.69
C MET A 34 23.05 -18.01 13.78
N THR A 35 21.73 -18.11 13.91
CA THR A 35 20.80 -17.22 13.23
C THR A 35 20.84 -15.78 13.73
N GLN A 36 21.51 -15.54 14.86
CA GLN A 36 21.73 -14.23 15.48
C GLN A 36 23.19 -13.76 15.35
N ASP A 37 23.97 -14.33 14.44
CA ASP A 37 25.35 -13.91 14.19
C ASP A 37 25.39 -12.47 13.65
N ARG A 38 26.48 -11.76 13.89
CA ARG A 38 26.68 -10.39 13.40
C ARG A 38 26.86 -10.32 11.86
N GLN A 39 27.26 -11.40 11.24
CA GLN A 39 27.48 -11.47 9.79
C GLN A 39 26.21 -11.94 9.09
N PRO A 40 25.55 -11.11 8.26
CA PRO A 40 24.26 -11.43 7.63
C PRO A 40 24.35 -12.62 6.69
N GLU A 41 25.50 -12.87 6.06
CA GLU A 41 25.71 -14.05 5.23
C GLU A 41 25.69 -15.35 6.05
N ILE A 42 26.23 -15.34 7.28
CA ILE A 42 26.20 -16.52 8.17
C ILE A 42 24.77 -16.80 8.63
N THR A 43 24.02 -15.76 9.02
CA THR A 43 22.64 -15.90 9.48
C THR A 43 21.74 -16.44 8.39
N SER A 44 21.90 -15.94 7.15
CA SER A 44 21.16 -16.40 5.98
C SER A 44 21.43 -17.86 5.65
N GLU A 45 22.71 -18.27 5.56
CA GLU A 45 23.07 -19.66 5.28
C GLU A 45 22.63 -20.62 6.40
N CYS A 46 22.67 -20.13 7.65
CA CYS A 46 22.15 -20.89 8.79
C CYS A 46 20.63 -21.08 8.69
N MET A 47 19.89 -20.04 8.34
CA MET A 47 18.43 -20.11 8.15
C MET A 47 18.06 -21.08 7.04
N GLN A 48 18.79 -21.07 5.91
CA GLN A 48 18.61 -22.05 4.83
C GLN A 48 18.91 -23.48 5.28
N LEU A 49 19.93 -23.68 6.09
CA LEU A 49 20.23 -24.99 6.69
C LEU A 49 19.07 -25.46 7.59
N LEU A 50 18.55 -24.61 8.47
CA LEU A 50 17.42 -24.94 9.34
C LEU A 50 16.15 -25.28 8.56
N ARG A 51 15.92 -24.57 7.44
CA ARG A 51 14.84 -24.88 6.50
C ARG A 51 14.98 -26.32 5.95
N LEU A 52 16.17 -26.67 5.42
CA LEU A 52 16.44 -28.02 4.90
C LEU A 52 16.26 -29.09 5.98
N ILE A 53 16.75 -28.85 7.19
CA ILE A 53 16.58 -29.79 8.32
C ILE A 53 15.09 -30.01 8.61
N SER A 54 14.30 -28.92 8.60
CA SER A 54 12.85 -29.01 8.84
C SER A 54 12.10 -29.81 7.75
N GLU A 55 12.66 -29.92 6.56
CA GLU A 55 12.08 -30.73 5.48
C GLU A 55 12.23 -32.22 5.72
N HIS A 56 13.38 -32.63 6.27
CA HIS A 56 13.70 -34.03 6.48
C HIS A 56 13.17 -34.60 7.80
N TYR A 57 12.98 -33.77 8.80
CA TYR A 57 12.59 -34.19 10.14
C TYR A 57 11.32 -33.49 10.61
N VAL A 58 10.23 -34.27 10.68
CA VAL A 58 8.95 -33.79 11.22
C VAL A 58 9.09 -33.59 12.75
N GLY A 59 8.62 -32.47 13.29
CA GLY A 59 8.65 -32.22 14.74
C GLY A 59 10.02 -31.90 15.32
N VAL A 60 11.03 -31.63 14.50
CA VAL A 60 12.40 -31.33 14.91
C VAL A 60 12.50 -30.04 15.73
N PHE A 61 11.64 -29.07 15.47
CA PHE A 61 11.52 -27.81 16.22
C PHE A 61 10.23 -27.79 17.05
N SER A 62 10.32 -27.26 18.26
CA SER A 62 9.14 -26.94 19.07
C SER A 62 8.38 -25.77 18.50
N SER A 63 7.13 -25.57 18.93
CA SER A 63 6.31 -24.42 18.50
C SER A 63 6.99 -23.08 18.78
N MET A 64 7.64 -22.93 19.94
CA MET A 64 8.39 -21.72 20.30
C MET A 64 9.60 -21.48 19.39
N GLU A 65 10.31 -22.54 18.99
CA GLU A 65 11.43 -22.42 18.07
C GLU A 65 10.96 -22.06 16.66
N TYR A 66 9.82 -22.56 16.21
CA TYR A 66 9.22 -22.12 14.95
C TYR A 66 8.81 -20.64 14.99
N VAL A 67 8.14 -20.18 16.07
CA VAL A 67 7.80 -18.77 16.26
C VAL A 67 9.06 -17.90 16.18
N PHE A 68 10.14 -18.30 16.87
CA PHE A 68 11.43 -17.61 16.80
C PHE A 68 11.99 -17.55 15.36
N LEU A 69 11.94 -18.68 14.62
CA LEU A 69 12.45 -18.72 13.24
C LEU A 69 11.58 -17.91 12.26
N PHE A 70 10.27 -17.89 12.45
CA PHE A 70 9.34 -17.15 11.60
C PHE A 70 9.54 -15.63 11.70
N GLN A 71 9.98 -15.11 12.85
CA GLN A 71 10.25 -13.68 13.02
C GLN A 71 11.31 -13.14 12.05
N PHE A 72 12.22 -13.98 11.56
CA PHE A 72 13.23 -13.58 10.59
C PHE A 72 12.67 -13.22 9.21
N VAL A 73 11.37 -13.43 8.95
CA VAL A 73 10.71 -12.90 7.75
C VAL A 73 10.74 -11.36 7.71
N TYR A 74 10.88 -10.72 8.89
CA TYR A 74 11.01 -9.28 9.02
C TYR A 74 12.47 -8.77 9.07
N ALA A 75 13.46 -9.65 8.90
CA ALA A 75 14.87 -9.26 8.92
C ALA A 75 15.22 -8.29 7.78
N ALA A 76 16.05 -7.27 8.04
CA ALA A 76 16.50 -6.32 7.02
C ALA A 76 17.24 -7.02 5.87
N TYR A 77 18.03 -8.04 6.16
CA TYR A 77 18.75 -8.81 5.15
C TYR A 77 17.82 -9.77 4.39
N ARG A 78 17.48 -9.41 3.14
CA ARG A 78 16.47 -10.10 2.31
C ARG A 78 16.69 -11.61 2.16
N PRO A 79 17.92 -12.14 1.92
CA PRO A 79 18.11 -13.59 1.79
C PRO A 79 17.72 -14.38 3.04
N MET A 80 17.88 -13.82 4.24
CA MET A 80 17.42 -14.42 5.49
C MET A 80 15.88 -14.40 5.58
N ALA A 81 15.28 -13.28 5.22
CA ALA A 81 13.83 -13.13 5.23
C ALA A 81 13.14 -14.07 4.25
N THR A 82 13.70 -14.25 3.04
CA THR A 82 13.20 -15.21 2.05
C THR A 82 13.28 -16.64 2.56
N ALA A 83 14.39 -17.05 3.20
CA ALA A 83 14.52 -18.38 3.79
C ALA A 83 13.52 -18.61 4.93
N ALA A 84 13.21 -17.59 5.73
CA ALA A 84 12.15 -17.64 6.74
C ALA A 84 10.77 -17.75 6.10
N GLY A 85 10.52 -17.00 5.02
CA GLY A 85 9.28 -17.08 4.23
C GLY A 85 9.06 -18.49 3.66
N GLU A 86 10.08 -19.13 3.10
CA GLU A 86 10.00 -20.52 2.64
C GLU A 86 9.64 -21.48 3.80
N LEU A 87 10.18 -21.27 4.99
CA LEU A 87 9.86 -22.07 6.16
C LEU A 87 8.41 -21.85 6.63
N ILE A 88 7.91 -20.61 6.62
CA ILE A 88 6.51 -20.27 6.88
C ILE A 88 5.59 -21.01 5.89
N CYS A 89 5.87 -20.93 4.59
CA CYS A 89 5.07 -21.59 3.56
C CYS A 89 4.96 -23.09 3.80
N LYS A 90 6.06 -23.75 4.12
CA LYS A 90 6.10 -25.20 4.31
C LYS A 90 5.44 -25.70 5.59
N ARG A 91 5.39 -24.87 6.63
CA ARG A 91 4.96 -25.27 7.97
C ARG A 91 3.62 -24.72 8.40
N LEU A 92 3.31 -23.51 7.95
CA LEU A 92 2.11 -22.80 8.36
C LEU A 92 1.00 -22.91 7.31
N LEU A 93 1.35 -22.88 6.02
CA LEU A 93 0.38 -22.93 4.94
C LEU A 93 0.07 -24.39 4.56
N ALA A 94 -1.18 -24.65 4.19
CA ALA A 94 -1.59 -25.98 3.77
C ALA A 94 -0.86 -26.41 2.49
N PRO A 95 -0.28 -27.62 2.45
CA PRO A 95 0.39 -28.12 1.25
C PRO A 95 -0.62 -28.29 0.10
N PRO A 96 -0.17 -28.23 -1.18
CA PRO A 96 -1.01 -28.60 -2.30
C PRO A 96 -1.50 -30.05 -2.15
N PRO A 97 -2.67 -30.40 -2.69
CA PRO A 97 -3.20 -31.76 -2.58
C PRO A 97 -2.20 -32.75 -3.18
N GLN A 98 -1.89 -33.81 -2.45
CA GLN A 98 -1.13 -34.93 -2.99
C GLN A 98 -2.04 -35.72 -3.90
N GLU A 99 -1.66 -35.91 -5.16
CA GLU A 99 -2.32 -36.82 -6.08
C GLU A 99 -2.27 -38.23 -5.47
N GLY A 100 -3.42 -38.77 -5.09
CA GLY A 100 -3.50 -40.18 -4.66
C GLY A 100 -4.26 -40.48 -3.37
N VAL A 101 -4.82 -39.52 -2.64
CA VAL A 101 -5.70 -39.85 -1.50
C VAL A 101 -7.14 -39.96 -1.99
N PHE A 102 -7.55 -41.19 -2.32
CA PHE A 102 -8.93 -41.52 -2.62
C PHE A 102 -9.80 -41.35 -1.36
N GLY A 103 -10.80 -40.47 -1.41
CA GLY A 103 -11.86 -40.47 -0.41
C GLY A 103 -12.54 -39.15 -0.04
N GLN A 104 -11.98 -38.00 -0.33
CA GLN A 104 -12.68 -36.72 -0.17
C GLN A 104 -12.30 -35.85 -1.37
N ASN A 105 -13.28 -35.17 -1.98
CA ASN A 105 -12.99 -34.17 -2.99
C ASN A 105 -11.99 -33.15 -2.37
N PRO A 106 -10.78 -32.98 -2.95
CA PRO A 106 -9.84 -32.02 -2.41
C PRO A 106 -10.54 -30.65 -2.40
N PRO A 107 -10.34 -29.84 -1.34
CA PRO A 107 -10.87 -28.47 -1.32
C PRO A 107 -10.40 -27.76 -2.58
N ASP A 108 -11.29 -27.00 -3.21
CA ASP A 108 -10.97 -26.20 -4.39
C ASP A 108 -9.71 -25.36 -4.10
N GLU A 109 -8.88 -25.17 -5.11
CA GLU A 109 -7.66 -24.37 -4.99
C GLU A 109 -7.97 -22.96 -4.42
N PHE A 110 -9.12 -22.43 -4.79
CA PHE A 110 -9.60 -21.14 -4.31
C PHE A 110 -9.88 -21.18 -2.79
N ASP A 111 -10.62 -22.18 -2.30
CA ASP A 111 -10.92 -22.33 -0.86
C ASP A 111 -9.65 -22.53 -0.03
N ARG A 112 -8.66 -23.26 -0.55
CA ARG A 112 -7.36 -23.44 0.08
C ARG A 112 -6.58 -22.13 0.16
N ASN A 113 -6.59 -21.32 -0.89
CA ASN A 113 -5.93 -20.02 -0.89
C ASN A 113 -6.60 -19.06 0.11
N ILE A 114 -7.92 -19.11 0.25
CA ILE A 114 -8.66 -18.39 1.29
C ILE A 114 -8.20 -18.81 2.68
N GLN A 115 -8.12 -20.12 2.93
CA GLN A 115 -7.70 -20.62 4.24
C GLN A 115 -6.23 -20.26 4.54
N ASN A 116 -5.35 -20.37 3.56
CA ASN A 116 -3.95 -19.96 3.71
C ASN A 116 -3.82 -18.45 3.96
N MET A 117 -4.64 -17.63 3.30
CA MET A 117 -4.65 -16.19 3.54
C MET A 117 -5.12 -15.86 4.96
N LYS A 118 -6.18 -16.51 5.46
CA LYS A 118 -6.62 -16.35 6.85
C LYS A 118 -5.54 -16.76 7.85
N THR A 119 -4.88 -17.87 7.60
CA THR A 119 -3.76 -18.34 8.43
C THR A 119 -2.60 -17.33 8.45
N LEU A 120 -2.30 -16.72 7.30
CA LEU A 120 -1.28 -15.67 7.21
C LEU A 120 -1.67 -14.39 7.97
N ILE A 121 -2.93 -13.99 7.87
CA ILE A 121 -3.47 -12.85 8.63
C ILE A 121 -3.38 -13.12 10.14
N ASP A 122 -3.81 -14.30 10.58
CA ASP A 122 -3.76 -14.68 12.00
C ASP A 122 -2.32 -14.76 12.51
N PHE A 123 -1.39 -15.30 11.70
CA PHE A 123 0.04 -15.26 12.00
C PHE A 123 0.55 -13.84 12.21
N TYR A 124 0.18 -12.90 11.33
CA TYR A 124 0.57 -11.49 11.47
C TYR A 124 -0.03 -10.86 12.74
N LEU A 125 -1.30 -11.12 13.03
CA LEU A 125 -2.00 -10.56 14.18
C LEU A 125 -1.46 -11.08 15.52
N GLN A 126 -1.01 -12.35 15.56
CA GLN A 126 -0.40 -12.97 16.74
C GLN A 126 1.06 -12.52 16.97
N GLY A 127 1.69 -11.93 15.95
CA GLY A 127 3.07 -11.44 16.05
C GLY A 127 3.21 -10.26 17.02
N GLU A 128 4.02 -10.44 18.07
CA GLU A 128 4.21 -9.40 19.11
C GLU A 128 5.27 -8.35 18.74
N PHE A 129 6.24 -8.69 17.89
CA PHE A 129 7.49 -7.94 17.76
C PHE A 129 7.60 -7.03 16.52
N HIS A 130 7.01 -7.39 15.39
CA HIS A 130 7.17 -6.62 14.16
C HIS A 130 5.86 -6.60 13.35
N ARG A 131 5.24 -5.43 13.26
CA ARG A 131 4.04 -5.21 12.44
C ARG A 131 4.41 -4.46 11.17
N HIS A 132 5.18 -5.10 10.30
CA HIS A 132 5.61 -4.50 9.05
C HIS A 132 5.16 -5.34 7.86
N VAL A 133 3.93 -5.09 7.39
CA VAL A 133 3.30 -5.85 6.29
C VAL A 133 4.16 -5.90 5.03
N PRO A 134 4.76 -4.80 4.53
CA PRO A 134 5.60 -4.87 3.35
C PRO A 134 6.77 -5.85 3.47
N TYR A 135 7.33 -6.01 4.68
CA TYR A 135 8.42 -6.98 4.92
C TYR A 135 7.90 -8.42 4.91
N LEU A 136 6.71 -8.66 5.45
CA LEU A 136 6.08 -9.98 5.37
C LEU A 136 5.82 -10.38 3.92
N VAL A 137 5.22 -9.48 3.14
CA VAL A 137 4.94 -9.69 1.72
C VAL A 137 6.23 -9.97 0.94
N ASP A 138 7.29 -9.18 1.14
CA ASP A 138 8.58 -9.38 0.46
C ASP A 138 9.24 -10.72 0.83
N GLY A 139 9.18 -11.11 2.10
CA GLY A 139 9.72 -12.40 2.55
C GLY A 139 9.00 -13.62 1.94
N LEU A 140 7.70 -13.46 1.60
CA LEU A 140 6.88 -14.50 0.97
C LEU A 140 6.81 -14.37 -0.56
N TRP A 141 7.36 -13.30 -1.15
CA TRP A 141 7.18 -12.94 -2.56
C TRP A 141 7.57 -14.04 -3.55
N ASP A 142 8.69 -14.71 -3.28
CA ASP A 142 9.22 -15.77 -4.11
C ASP A 142 8.80 -17.17 -3.59
N ALA A 143 8.48 -17.29 -2.29
CA ALA A 143 8.14 -18.54 -1.64
C ALA A 143 6.66 -18.93 -1.83
N ALA A 144 5.75 -17.97 -1.86
CA ALA A 144 4.31 -18.18 -2.00
C ALA A 144 3.67 -17.24 -3.04
N PRO A 145 4.13 -17.20 -4.30
CA PRO A 145 3.59 -16.29 -5.31
C PRO A 145 2.11 -16.52 -5.58
N ALA A 146 1.64 -17.77 -5.53
CA ALA A 146 0.23 -18.13 -5.70
C ALA A 146 -0.68 -17.61 -4.58
N LEU A 147 -0.12 -17.18 -3.44
CA LEU A 147 -0.86 -16.60 -2.34
C LEU A 147 -0.76 -15.06 -2.35
N VAL A 148 0.47 -14.52 -2.35
CA VAL A 148 0.68 -13.06 -2.21
C VAL A 148 0.40 -12.26 -3.48
N ARG A 149 0.28 -12.92 -4.65
CA ARG A 149 -0.11 -12.31 -5.93
C ARG A 149 -1.52 -12.70 -6.37
N ASN A 150 -2.28 -13.34 -5.51
CA ASN A 150 -3.66 -13.75 -5.82
C ASN A 150 -4.64 -12.62 -5.47
N TRP A 151 -4.69 -11.61 -6.35
CA TRP A 151 -5.58 -10.45 -6.19
C TRP A 151 -7.04 -10.85 -6.09
N GLU A 152 -7.45 -11.84 -6.87
CA GLU A 152 -8.83 -12.32 -6.93
C GLU A 152 -9.27 -12.93 -5.60
N CYS A 153 -8.44 -13.76 -4.99
CA CYS A 153 -8.71 -14.34 -3.67
C CYS A 153 -8.81 -13.27 -2.58
N MET A 154 -7.84 -12.32 -2.55
CA MET A 154 -7.82 -11.26 -1.54
C MET A 154 -9.03 -10.35 -1.63
N THR A 155 -9.38 -9.92 -2.85
CA THR A 155 -10.52 -9.02 -3.06
C THR A 155 -11.85 -9.71 -2.87
N ALA A 156 -11.98 -10.99 -3.23
CA ALA A 156 -13.17 -11.80 -2.95
C ALA A 156 -13.42 -11.90 -1.44
N LEU A 157 -12.36 -12.17 -0.65
CA LEU A 157 -12.44 -12.16 0.82
C LEU A 157 -12.87 -10.80 1.37
N LEU A 158 -12.32 -9.72 0.82
CA LEU A 158 -12.68 -8.35 1.25
C LEU A 158 -14.10 -7.98 0.86
N LEU A 159 -14.63 -8.50 -0.26
CA LEU A 159 -15.99 -8.23 -0.73
C LEU A 159 -17.04 -9.17 -0.13
N GLU A 160 -16.62 -10.25 0.55
CA GLU A 160 -17.56 -11.18 1.22
C GLU A 160 -18.55 -10.41 2.10
N PRO A 161 -19.85 -10.72 2.01
CA PRO A 161 -20.86 -10.06 2.85
C PRO A 161 -20.64 -10.35 4.34
N ARG A 162 -20.98 -9.40 5.19
CA ARG A 162 -20.93 -9.58 6.66
C ARG A 162 -21.88 -10.72 7.06
N GLY A 163 -21.33 -11.73 7.75
CA GLY A 163 -22.07 -12.94 8.12
C GLY A 163 -21.98 -14.07 7.10
N GLY A 164 -21.28 -13.85 5.99
CA GLY A 164 -20.94 -14.93 5.05
C GLY A 164 -19.99 -15.97 5.68
N ARG A 165 -19.95 -17.16 5.08
CA ARG A 165 -19.14 -18.30 5.59
C ARG A 165 -17.65 -17.97 5.72
N GLN A 166 -17.16 -17.06 4.89
CA GLN A 166 -15.75 -16.66 4.84
C GLN A 166 -15.47 -15.25 5.43
N ALA A 167 -16.48 -14.63 6.05
CA ALA A 167 -16.39 -13.27 6.56
C ALA A 167 -15.21 -13.05 7.52
N LEU A 168 -14.50 -11.95 7.33
CA LEU A 168 -13.39 -11.51 8.15
C LEU A 168 -13.86 -10.58 9.29
N THR A 169 -13.14 -10.57 10.37
CA THR A 169 -13.28 -9.52 11.40
C THR A 169 -12.73 -8.19 10.88
N SER A 170 -13.15 -7.07 11.48
CA SER A 170 -12.68 -5.74 11.07
C SER A 170 -11.16 -5.59 11.12
N GLN A 171 -10.50 -6.23 12.09
CA GLN A 171 -9.05 -6.24 12.21
C GLN A 171 -8.38 -7.09 11.13
N GLN A 172 -8.96 -8.24 10.79
CA GLN A 172 -8.47 -9.09 9.69
C GLN A 172 -8.64 -8.40 8.34
N GLU A 173 -9.77 -7.71 8.10
CA GLU A 173 -9.97 -6.90 6.89
C GLU A 173 -8.88 -5.83 6.73
N ARG A 174 -8.56 -5.12 7.82
CA ARG A 174 -7.48 -4.10 7.81
C ARG A 174 -6.13 -4.71 7.42
N VAL A 175 -5.74 -5.80 8.05
CA VAL A 175 -4.46 -6.49 7.74
C VAL A 175 -4.45 -6.99 6.31
N LEU A 176 -5.55 -7.56 5.82
CA LEU A 176 -5.65 -8.02 4.44
C LEU A 176 -5.52 -6.87 3.43
N ILE A 177 -6.11 -5.72 3.72
CA ILE A 177 -5.95 -4.51 2.88
C ILE A 177 -4.48 -4.06 2.87
N GLU A 178 -3.80 -4.04 4.01
CA GLU A 178 -2.38 -3.70 4.08
C GLU A 178 -1.51 -4.70 3.29
N ILE A 179 -1.80 -6.01 3.36
CA ILE A 179 -1.12 -7.06 2.57
C ILE A 179 -1.37 -6.82 1.07
N LEU A 180 -2.63 -6.57 0.69
CA LEU A 180 -3.03 -6.32 -0.69
C LEU A 180 -2.27 -5.13 -1.28
N VAL A 181 -2.28 -3.98 -0.60
CA VAL A 181 -1.61 -2.77 -1.05
C VAL A 181 -0.09 -2.94 -1.13
N ALA A 182 0.52 -3.60 -0.14
CA ALA A 182 1.96 -3.90 -0.16
C ALA A 182 2.32 -4.82 -1.34
N ALA A 183 1.49 -5.82 -1.64
CA ALA A 183 1.69 -6.74 -2.75
C ALA A 183 1.50 -6.03 -4.11
N VAL A 184 0.49 -5.19 -4.25
CA VAL A 184 0.26 -4.35 -5.45
C VAL A 184 1.45 -3.43 -5.70
N ARG A 185 1.93 -2.75 -4.66
CA ARG A 185 3.11 -1.90 -4.73
C ARG A 185 4.33 -2.67 -5.20
N GLN A 186 4.65 -3.79 -4.57
CA GLN A 186 5.82 -4.59 -4.92
C GLN A 186 5.72 -5.17 -6.34
N ALA A 187 4.53 -5.55 -6.81
CA ALA A 187 4.31 -5.99 -8.20
C ALA A 187 4.58 -4.85 -9.20
N ALA A 188 4.14 -3.64 -8.88
CA ALA A 188 4.30 -2.47 -9.75
C ALA A 188 5.75 -1.95 -9.78
N GLU A 189 6.36 -1.77 -8.61
CA GLU A 189 7.72 -1.24 -8.46
C GLU A 189 8.80 -2.27 -8.83
N GLY A 190 8.54 -3.56 -8.58
CA GLY A 190 9.45 -4.68 -8.88
C GLY A 190 10.72 -4.70 -8.04
N HIS A 191 10.77 -3.98 -6.95
CA HIS A 191 11.85 -3.98 -5.98
C HIS A 191 11.31 -4.20 -4.56
N PRO A 192 12.13 -4.69 -3.63
CA PRO A 192 11.73 -4.87 -2.25
C PRO A 192 11.45 -3.52 -1.56
N PRO A 193 10.73 -3.54 -0.44
CA PRO A 193 10.43 -2.34 0.32
C PRO A 193 11.69 -1.66 0.86
N ALA A 194 11.61 -0.35 1.12
CA ALA A 194 12.71 0.43 1.67
C ALA A 194 13.25 -0.19 2.96
N GLY A 195 14.58 -0.13 3.15
CA GLY A 195 15.27 -0.73 4.30
C GLY A 195 15.63 -2.21 4.13
N ARG A 196 15.24 -2.86 3.04
CA ARG A 196 15.73 -4.22 2.71
C ARG A 196 17.13 -4.16 2.10
N GLU A 197 18.04 -4.91 2.66
CA GLU A 197 19.39 -5.11 2.14
C GLU A 197 19.40 -6.29 1.17
N LEU A 198 19.73 -6.00 -0.10
CA LEU A 198 19.88 -7.01 -1.14
C LEU A 198 21.23 -7.74 -0.95
N GLY A 199 21.19 -9.06 -0.82
CA GLY A 199 22.43 -9.85 -0.79
C GLY A 199 23.19 -9.77 -2.13
N LYS A 200 24.49 -10.01 -2.09
CA LYS A 200 25.44 -9.95 -3.24
C LYS A 200 25.02 -10.72 -4.50
N ARG A 201 24.00 -11.60 -4.43
CA ARG A 201 23.48 -12.41 -5.55
C ARG A 201 22.19 -11.90 -6.16
N ALA A 202 21.67 -10.77 -5.73
CA ALA A 202 20.31 -10.32 -6.04
C ALA A 202 20.14 -9.52 -7.34
N SER A 203 21.15 -9.43 -8.21
CA SER A 203 21.01 -8.78 -9.52
C SER A 203 20.53 -9.75 -10.61
N ARG A 204 19.38 -10.39 -10.42
CA ARG A 204 18.59 -10.84 -11.57
C ARG A 204 17.74 -9.66 -11.99
N GLU A 205 18.07 -9.06 -13.12
CA GLU A 205 17.15 -8.18 -13.84
C GLU A 205 15.85 -8.96 -14.03
N VAL A 206 14.80 -8.50 -13.35
CA VAL A 206 13.45 -9.02 -13.59
C VAL A 206 13.14 -8.69 -15.03
N ASP A 207 12.84 -9.70 -15.86
CA ASP A 207 12.47 -9.53 -17.26
C ASP A 207 11.36 -8.46 -17.36
N GLY A 208 11.68 -7.31 -17.93
CA GLY A 208 10.80 -6.17 -18.04
C GLY A 208 9.45 -6.51 -18.70
N THR A 209 9.47 -7.47 -19.62
CA THR A 209 8.29 -7.98 -20.33
C THR A 209 7.32 -8.72 -19.39
N ARG A 210 7.88 -9.55 -18.50
CA ARG A 210 7.09 -10.28 -17.51
C ARG A 210 6.44 -9.32 -16.51
N ARG A 211 7.20 -8.36 -16.03
CA ARG A 211 6.74 -7.32 -15.09
C ARG A 211 5.61 -6.47 -15.71
N TRP A 212 5.76 -6.09 -16.98
CA TRP A 212 4.73 -5.34 -17.68
C TRP A 212 3.41 -6.12 -17.77
N ARG A 213 3.47 -7.42 -18.11
CA ARG A 213 2.29 -8.29 -18.19
C ARG A 213 1.61 -8.48 -16.84
N GLU A 214 2.39 -8.72 -15.78
CA GLU A 214 1.86 -8.83 -14.41
C GLU A 214 1.17 -7.54 -13.96
N ARG A 215 1.78 -6.36 -14.22
CA ARG A 215 1.20 -5.06 -13.93
C ARG A 215 -0.09 -4.82 -14.73
N ALA A 216 -0.13 -5.17 -16.01
CA ALA A 216 -1.31 -5.01 -16.84
C ALA A 216 -2.46 -5.92 -16.37
N SER A 217 -2.18 -7.18 -16.00
CA SER A 217 -3.17 -8.11 -15.46
C SER A 217 -3.75 -7.62 -14.13
N MET A 218 -2.88 -7.18 -13.22
CA MET A 218 -3.26 -6.56 -11.95
C MET A 218 -4.16 -5.34 -12.17
N SER A 219 -3.79 -4.45 -13.08
CA SER A 219 -4.56 -3.24 -13.39
C SER A 219 -5.96 -3.55 -13.88
N ARG A 220 -6.13 -4.52 -14.80
CA ARG A 220 -7.46 -4.96 -15.27
C ARG A 220 -8.35 -5.48 -14.15
N HIS A 221 -7.77 -6.15 -13.17
CA HIS A 221 -8.52 -6.62 -12.01
C HIS A 221 -9.00 -5.42 -11.15
N PHE A 222 -8.09 -4.51 -10.81
CA PHE A 222 -8.43 -3.39 -9.91
C PHE A 222 -9.33 -2.34 -10.55
N VAL A 223 -9.28 -2.13 -11.86
CA VAL A 223 -10.23 -1.27 -12.56
C VAL A 223 -11.68 -1.60 -12.22
N LYS A 224 -12.03 -2.89 -12.14
CA LYS A 224 -13.39 -3.37 -11.87
C LYS A 224 -13.72 -3.48 -10.39
N VAL A 225 -12.74 -3.80 -9.57
CA VAL A 225 -12.96 -4.19 -8.17
C VAL A 225 -12.73 -3.02 -7.21
N LEU A 226 -11.85 -2.09 -7.55
CA LEU A 226 -11.52 -0.96 -6.67
C LEU A 226 -12.74 -0.10 -6.31
N PRO A 227 -13.65 0.29 -7.23
CA PRO A 227 -14.84 1.05 -6.87
C PRO A 227 -15.71 0.34 -5.83
N GLN A 228 -15.85 -0.99 -5.94
CA GLN A 228 -16.63 -1.79 -5.00
C GLN A 228 -15.97 -1.83 -3.60
N LEU A 229 -14.64 -1.92 -3.55
CA LEU A 229 -13.89 -1.87 -2.29
C LEU A 229 -13.99 -0.49 -1.62
N LEU A 230 -13.87 0.59 -2.41
CA LEU A 230 -13.99 1.97 -1.91
C LEU A 230 -15.40 2.20 -1.35
N SER A 231 -16.43 1.76 -2.06
CA SER A 231 -17.83 1.85 -1.61
C SER A 231 -18.06 1.06 -0.31
N LYS A 232 -17.59 -0.20 -0.25
CA LYS A 232 -17.74 -1.06 0.93
C LYS A 232 -17.09 -0.46 2.18
N PHE A 233 -15.89 0.09 2.03
CA PHE A 233 -15.09 0.61 3.13
C PHE A 233 -15.16 2.14 3.28
N ALA A 234 -16.07 2.79 2.56
CA ALA A 234 -16.21 4.25 2.52
C ALA A 234 -16.36 4.93 3.89
N ALA A 235 -16.85 4.24 4.92
CA ALA A 235 -17.02 4.80 6.25
C ALA A 235 -15.79 4.62 7.18
N ASP A 236 -14.85 3.76 6.80
CA ASP A 236 -13.70 3.37 7.62
C ASP A 236 -12.41 3.96 7.06
N LYS A 237 -11.95 5.05 7.68
CA LYS A 237 -10.76 5.78 7.24
C LYS A 237 -9.48 4.93 7.23
N GLU A 238 -9.34 3.99 8.17
CA GLU A 238 -8.15 3.14 8.28
C GLU A 238 -8.08 2.10 7.16
N LYS A 239 -9.22 1.75 6.57
CA LYS A 239 -9.31 0.80 5.45
C LYS A 239 -9.31 1.49 4.10
N VAL A 240 -10.02 2.62 3.97
CA VAL A 240 -10.13 3.31 2.68
C VAL A 240 -8.82 4.02 2.28
N THR A 241 -8.09 4.60 3.23
CA THR A 241 -6.85 5.33 2.95
C THR A 241 -5.78 4.48 2.25
N PRO A 242 -5.47 3.25 2.68
CA PRO A 242 -4.55 2.39 1.94
C PRO A 242 -5.07 2.01 0.54
N LEU A 243 -6.38 1.71 0.38
CA LEU A 243 -6.97 1.36 -0.91
C LEU A 243 -6.84 2.48 -1.95
N LEU A 244 -6.91 3.73 -1.52
CA LEU A 244 -6.72 4.91 -2.37
C LEU A 244 -5.29 5.05 -2.93
N GLN A 245 -4.34 4.26 -2.46
CA GLN A 245 -2.99 4.21 -3.05
C GLN A 245 -2.90 3.32 -4.29
N ILE A 246 -3.86 2.42 -4.52
CA ILE A 246 -3.81 1.44 -5.61
C ILE A 246 -3.72 2.09 -7.00
N PRO A 247 -4.46 3.17 -7.35
CA PRO A 247 -4.41 3.78 -8.67
C PRO A 247 -3.00 4.19 -9.13
N GLN A 248 -2.16 4.68 -8.24
CA GLN A 248 -0.79 5.10 -8.59
C GLN A 248 0.12 3.95 -9.05
N TYR A 249 -0.21 2.71 -8.71
CA TYR A 249 0.53 1.51 -9.08
C TYR A 249 -0.02 0.83 -10.34
N CYS A 250 -1.23 1.18 -10.75
CA CYS A 250 -1.88 0.59 -11.91
C CYS A 250 -1.32 1.16 -13.23
N ASN A 251 -1.42 0.37 -14.30
CA ASN A 251 -1.29 0.87 -15.65
C ASN A 251 -2.67 1.35 -16.11
N LEU A 252 -2.86 2.65 -16.14
CA LEU A 252 -4.17 3.25 -16.43
C LEU A 252 -4.54 3.23 -17.92
N ASP A 253 -3.59 2.86 -18.81
CA ASP A 253 -3.89 2.67 -20.25
C ASP A 253 -4.91 1.56 -20.53
N VAL A 254 -5.17 0.70 -19.56
CA VAL A 254 -6.17 -0.38 -19.68
C VAL A 254 -7.59 0.18 -19.82
N TYR A 255 -7.87 1.38 -19.32
CA TYR A 255 -9.19 2.00 -19.43
C TYR A 255 -9.59 2.27 -20.89
N ASP A 256 -8.64 2.71 -21.70
CA ASP A 256 -8.86 2.99 -23.11
C ASP A 256 -8.77 1.72 -23.96
N LYS A 257 -7.70 0.93 -23.78
CA LYS A 257 -7.43 -0.26 -24.62
C LYS A 257 -8.48 -1.35 -24.48
N ASP A 258 -9.04 -1.51 -23.29
CA ASP A 258 -10.00 -2.57 -22.98
C ASP A 258 -11.46 -2.04 -22.95
N GLY A 259 -11.71 -0.76 -23.27
CA GLY A 259 -13.05 -0.16 -23.30
C GLY A 259 -13.71 -0.02 -21.93
N LEU A 260 -12.94 0.19 -20.88
CA LEU A 260 -13.39 0.20 -19.47
C LEU A 260 -13.69 1.63 -18.95
N GLY A 261 -14.15 2.54 -19.83
CA GLY A 261 -14.46 3.92 -19.46
C GLY A 261 -15.56 4.05 -18.40
N SER A 262 -16.57 3.18 -18.43
CA SER A 262 -17.62 3.16 -17.40
C SER A 262 -17.12 2.76 -16.01
N ASP A 263 -16.09 1.93 -15.94
CA ASP A 263 -15.47 1.54 -14.68
C ASP A 263 -14.64 2.71 -14.12
N LEU A 264 -14.02 3.52 -15.00
CA LEU A 264 -13.35 4.76 -14.59
C LEU A 264 -14.35 5.77 -14.02
N ASP A 265 -15.50 5.97 -14.69
CA ASP A 265 -16.54 6.86 -14.16
C ASP A 265 -17.02 6.41 -12.79
N SER A 266 -17.17 5.09 -12.58
CA SER A 266 -17.52 4.51 -11.28
C SER A 266 -16.45 4.79 -10.22
N ALA A 267 -15.17 4.68 -10.56
CA ALA A 267 -14.07 4.97 -9.64
C ALA A 267 -14.02 6.46 -9.27
N LEU A 268 -14.20 7.36 -10.23
CA LEU A 268 -14.24 8.80 -10.00
C LEU A 268 -15.44 9.21 -9.15
N LEU A 269 -16.61 8.60 -9.37
CA LEU A 269 -17.81 8.83 -8.56
C LEU A 269 -17.59 8.42 -7.08
N GLU A 270 -16.95 7.27 -6.83
CA GLU A 270 -16.63 6.85 -5.47
C GLU A 270 -15.62 7.79 -4.81
N LEU A 271 -14.64 8.31 -5.55
CA LEU A 271 -13.73 9.34 -5.05
C LEU A 271 -14.47 10.62 -4.66
N ASP A 272 -15.40 11.10 -5.48
CA ASP A 272 -16.23 12.26 -5.17
C ASP A 272 -17.05 12.03 -3.90
N CYS A 273 -17.68 10.86 -3.76
CA CYS A 273 -18.42 10.48 -2.56
C CYS A 273 -17.55 10.48 -1.30
N LEU A 274 -16.32 9.96 -1.42
CA LEU A 274 -15.36 9.94 -0.30
C LEU A 274 -14.93 11.35 0.11
N VAL A 275 -14.62 12.22 -0.85
CA VAL A 275 -14.25 13.62 -0.57
C VAL A 275 -15.39 14.37 0.12
N GLN A 276 -16.64 14.14 -0.30
CA GLN A 276 -17.81 14.76 0.35
C GLN A 276 -18.07 14.22 1.75
N ARG A 277 -17.86 12.92 1.97
CA ARG A 277 -18.17 12.22 3.22
C ARG A 277 -17.14 12.51 4.31
N HIS A 278 -15.85 12.59 3.96
CA HIS A 278 -14.77 12.71 4.92
C HIS A 278 -14.32 14.17 5.14
N SER A 279 -13.82 14.40 6.35
CA SER A 279 -13.08 15.61 6.74
C SER A 279 -11.69 15.28 7.31
N ASP A 280 -11.34 13.99 7.35
CA ASP A 280 -10.00 13.52 7.78
C ASP A 280 -8.97 13.85 6.71
N VAL A 281 -7.89 14.53 7.11
CA VAL A 281 -6.86 15.03 6.19
C VAL A 281 -6.18 13.89 5.42
N ALA A 282 -5.89 12.77 6.09
CA ALA A 282 -5.20 11.65 5.45
C ALA A 282 -6.05 11.00 4.34
N VAL A 283 -7.38 10.91 4.53
CA VAL A 283 -8.30 10.41 3.50
C VAL A 283 -8.38 11.39 2.33
N LEU A 284 -8.52 12.70 2.62
CA LEU A 284 -8.63 13.73 1.59
C LEU A 284 -7.37 13.83 0.73
N GLU A 285 -6.19 13.81 1.35
CA GLU A 285 -4.91 13.75 0.63
C GLU A 285 -4.75 12.47 -0.19
N ALA A 286 -5.22 11.33 0.32
CA ALA A 286 -5.19 10.09 -0.43
C ALA A 286 -6.13 10.14 -1.65
N CYS A 287 -7.32 10.75 -1.52
CA CYS A 287 -8.23 11.01 -2.65
C CYS A 287 -7.58 11.94 -3.68
N ALA A 288 -6.96 13.03 -3.24
CA ALA A 288 -6.29 13.97 -4.13
C ALA A 288 -5.14 13.30 -4.91
N ARG A 289 -4.33 12.46 -4.24
CA ARG A 289 -3.28 11.67 -4.91
C ARG A 289 -3.85 10.63 -5.88
N ALA A 290 -4.97 9.98 -5.54
CA ALA A 290 -5.66 9.06 -6.45
C ALA A 290 -6.14 9.78 -7.72
N TYR A 291 -6.76 10.95 -7.56
CA TYR A 291 -7.10 11.81 -8.69
C TYR A 291 -5.86 12.21 -9.50
N GLY A 292 -4.76 12.58 -8.85
CA GLY A 292 -3.50 12.91 -9.50
C GLY A 292 -2.96 11.77 -10.38
N ALA A 293 -3.10 10.52 -9.93
CA ALA A 293 -2.74 9.35 -10.73
C ALA A 293 -3.60 9.25 -12.00
N TYR A 294 -4.93 9.44 -11.91
CA TYR A 294 -5.83 9.41 -13.05
C TYR A 294 -5.67 10.62 -13.98
N CYS A 295 -5.32 11.79 -13.43
CA CYS A 295 -5.13 13.04 -14.18
C CYS A 295 -3.73 13.20 -14.79
N CYS A 296 -2.86 12.18 -14.74
CA CYS A 296 -1.51 12.26 -15.29
C CYS A 296 -1.55 12.56 -16.79
N GLU A 297 -0.83 13.61 -17.22
CA GLU A 297 -0.76 14.03 -18.61
C GLU A 297 -0.20 12.92 -19.50
N GLY A 298 -0.87 12.68 -20.63
CA GLY A 298 -0.52 11.62 -21.59
C GLY A 298 -1.07 10.24 -21.22
N GLY A 299 -1.73 10.10 -20.06
CA GLY A 299 -2.48 8.88 -19.72
C GLY A 299 -3.86 8.85 -20.38
N SER A 300 -4.35 7.67 -20.73
CA SER A 300 -5.66 7.50 -21.36
C SER A 300 -6.83 7.88 -20.45
N ALA A 301 -6.68 7.78 -19.15
CA ALA A 301 -7.67 8.19 -18.15
C ALA A 301 -7.82 9.72 -18.03
N HIS A 302 -6.82 10.50 -18.49
CA HIS A 302 -6.78 11.96 -18.35
C HIS A 302 -8.01 12.66 -18.89
N CYS A 303 -8.48 12.27 -20.08
CA CYS A 303 -9.61 12.91 -20.75
C CYS A 303 -10.92 12.87 -19.95
N GLN A 304 -11.10 11.87 -19.10
CA GLN A 304 -12.28 11.73 -18.24
C GLN A 304 -12.00 12.26 -16.82
N ALA A 305 -10.81 11.99 -16.28
CA ALA A 305 -10.45 12.32 -14.91
C ALA A 305 -10.24 13.82 -14.69
N ALA A 306 -9.58 14.53 -15.61
CA ALA A 306 -9.31 15.95 -15.46
C ALA A 306 -10.59 16.80 -15.40
N PRO A 307 -11.60 16.61 -16.29
CA PRO A 307 -12.87 17.30 -16.16
C PRO A 307 -13.66 16.92 -14.91
N ALA A 308 -13.54 15.65 -14.43
CA ALA A 308 -14.19 15.22 -13.19
C ALA A 308 -13.56 15.92 -11.98
N CYS A 309 -12.23 15.98 -11.91
CA CYS A 309 -11.51 16.71 -10.88
C CYS A 309 -11.89 18.21 -10.88
N SER A 310 -11.95 18.85 -12.06
CA SER A 310 -12.38 20.25 -12.17
C SER A 310 -13.78 20.46 -11.64
N ARG A 311 -14.74 19.61 -12.02
CA ARG A 311 -16.14 19.70 -11.50
C ARG A 311 -16.21 19.54 -9.99
N LEU A 312 -15.42 18.62 -9.41
CA LEU A 312 -15.34 18.45 -7.96
C LEU A 312 -14.82 19.73 -7.28
N VAL A 313 -13.74 20.32 -7.83
CA VAL A 313 -13.18 21.57 -7.28
C VAL A 313 -14.16 22.73 -7.46
N ASP A 314 -14.82 22.88 -8.61
CA ASP A 314 -15.88 23.87 -8.83
C ASP A 314 -16.95 23.77 -7.73
N MET A 315 -17.47 22.56 -7.48
CA MET A 315 -18.47 22.32 -6.44
C MET A 315 -17.96 22.71 -5.04
N LEU A 316 -16.71 22.44 -4.71
CA LEU A 316 -16.13 22.82 -3.42
C LEU A 316 -15.96 24.34 -3.30
N VAL A 317 -15.52 25.00 -4.36
CA VAL A 317 -15.38 26.47 -4.39
C VAL A 317 -16.74 27.17 -4.36
N ASP A 318 -17.72 26.68 -5.08
CA ASP A 318 -19.11 27.18 -5.08
C ASP A 318 -19.75 26.99 -3.70
N ALA A 319 -19.47 25.92 -2.99
CA ALA A 319 -19.92 25.71 -1.62
C ALA A 319 -19.21 26.63 -0.63
N LEU A 320 -17.94 26.97 -0.85
CA LEU A 320 -17.16 27.80 0.05
C LEU A 320 -17.50 29.29 -0.10
N THR A 321 -17.65 29.79 -1.33
CA THR A 321 -17.77 31.21 -1.63
C THR A 321 -18.88 31.91 -0.83
N PRO A 322 -20.16 31.43 -0.84
CA PRO A 322 -21.21 32.08 -0.07
C PRO A 322 -21.00 32.00 1.45
N LEU A 323 -20.36 30.94 1.93
CA LEU A 323 -20.01 30.81 3.36
C LEU A 323 -18.97 31.84 3.78
N LEU A 324 -17.98 32.11 2.93
CA LEU A 324 -16.99 33.14 3.16
C LEU A 324 -17.60 34.54 3.11
N ASP A 325 -18.49 34.83 2.15
CA ASP A 325 -19.16 36.12 2.04
C ASP A 325 -19.99 36.42 3.29
N VAL A 326 -20.74 35.45 3.76
CA VAL A 326 -21.51 35.57 5.03
C VAL A 326 -20.56 35.77 6.21
N PHE A 327 -19.47 35.01 6.29
CA PHE A 327 -18.48 35.18 7.35
C PHE A 327 -17.86 36.58 7.35
N LEU A 328 -17.44 37.08 6.17
CA LEU A 328 -16.85 38.40 6.01
C LEU A 328 -17.84 39.53 6.36
N GLN A 329 -19.14 39.35 6.10
CA GLN A 329 -20.19 40.30 6.47
C GLN A 329 -20.42 40.32 7.99
N HIS A 330 -20.52 39.17 8.64
CA HIS A 330 -20.70 39.05 10.10
C HIS A 330 -19.52 39.65 10.86
N GLU A 331 -18.28 39.38 10.43
CA GLU A 331 -17.09 39.97 11.03
C GLU A 331 -17.06 41.52 10.92
N LYS A 332 -17.50 42.07 9.79
CA LYS A 332 -17.63 43.54 9.64
C LYS A 332 -18.70 44.17 10.57
N GLN A 333 -19.71 43.37 10.94
CA GLN A 333 -20.77 43.79 11.83
C GLN A 333 -20.51 43.48 13.32
N GLY A 334 -19.33 42.88 13.61
CA GLY A 334 -18.98 42.43 14.97
C GLY A 334 -19.84 41.26 15.48
N GLN A 335 -20.42 40.47 14.56
CA GLN A 335 -21.27 39.34 14.90
C GLN A 335 -20.47 38.04 14.71
N PHE A 336 -20.73 37.06 15.57
CA PHE A 336 -20.09 35.74 15.44
C PHE A 336 -20.92 34.81 14.54
N LEU A 337 -20.21 34.08 13.67
CA LEU A 337 -20.83 33.04 12.87
C LEU A 337 -21.16 31.81 13.74
N GLY A 338 -22.25 31.11 13.43
CA GLY A 338 -22.65 29.91 14.16
C GLY A 338 -21.62 28.78 14.03
N HIS A 339 -21.49 27.94 15.06
CA HIS A 339 -20.56 26.80 15.07
C HIS A 339 -20.75 25.86 13.89
N HIS A 340 -21.98 25.65 13.42
CA HIS A 340 -22.27 24.80 12.27
C HIS A 340 -21.71 25.35 10.95
N GLU A 341 -21.90 26.64 10.72
CA GLU A 341 -21.40 27.32 9.49
C GLU A 341 -19.89 27.38 9.49
N MET A 342 -19.27 27.66 10.65
CA MET A 342 -17.83 27.63 10.81
C MET A 342 -17.26 26.22 10.55
N GLY A 343 -17.93 25.17 11.02
CA GLY A 343 -17.56 23.78 10.75
C GLY A 343 -17.64 23.44 9.25
N ARG A 344 -18.60 24.00 8.51
CA ARG A 344 -18.70 23.85 7.04
C ARG A 344 -17.54 24.54 6.34
N ILE A 345 -17.18 25.76 6.74
CA ILE A 345 -16.02 26.50 6.20
C ILE A 345 -14.74 25.65 6.41
N CYS A 346 -14.48 25.21 7.65
CA CYS A 346 -13.30 24.40 7.97
C CYS A 346 -13.25 23.12 7.13
N SER A 347 -14.35 22.38 7.02
CA SER A 347 -14.39 21.12 6.30
C SER A 347 -14.18 21.30 4.79
N THR A 348 -14.74 22.37 4.21
CA THR A 348 -14.57 22.67 2.77
C THR A 348 -13.16 23.16 2.48
N LEU A 349 -12.59 24.00 3.34
CA LEU A 349 -11.19 24.44 3.22
C LEU A 349 -10.22 23.25 3.31
N ARG A 350 -10.41 22.33 4.24
CA ARG A 350 -9.56 21.11 4.30
C ARG A 350 -9.58 20.32 3.01
N ARG A 351 -10.76 20.15 2.38
CA ARG A 351 -10.86 19.47 1.08
C ARG A 351 -10.08 20.22 0.00
N LEU A 352 -10.26 21.53 -0.10
CA LEU A 352 -9.54 22.35 -1.07
C LEU A 352 -8.02 22.33 -0.83
N VAL A 353 -7.56 22.43 0.42
CA VAL A 353 -6.13 22.30 0.78
C VAL A 353 -5.54 20.98 0.32
N ALA A 354 -6.26 19.87 0.60
CA ALA A 354 -5.81 18.54 0.20
C ALA A 354 -5.65 18.43 -1.33
N PHE A 355 -6.59 18.97 -2.10
CA PHE A 355 -6.49 18.98 -3.56
C PHE A 355 -5.42 19.94 -4.06
N TYR A 356 -5.26 21.13 -3.46
CA TYR A 356 -4.25 22.09 -3.84
C TYR A 356 -2.81 21.56 -3.63
N SER A 357 -2.63 20.63 -2.71
CA SER A 357 -1.31 19.99 -2.49
C SER A 357 -0.83 19.15 -3.69
N THR A 358 -1.75 18.67 -4.53
CA THR A 358 -1.46 17.75 -5.64
C THR A 358 -1.90 18.27 -7.02
N HIS A 359 -2.80 19.25 -7.05
CA HIS A 359 -3.36 19.81 -8.28
C HIS A 359 -3.19 21.33 -8.28
N ASP A 360 -2.88 21.91 -9.45
CA ASP A 360 -2.87 23.35 -9.58
C ASP A 360 -4.30 23.91 -9.60
N LEU A 361 -4.66 24.61 -8.52
CA LEU A 361 -5.94 25.26 -8.36
C LEU A 361 -5.87 26.78 -8.57
N SER A 362 -4.85 27.29 -9.23
CA SER A 362 -4.65 28.75 -9.44
C SER A 362 -5.78 29.39 -10.23
N SER A 363 -6.44 28.65 -11.14
CA SER A 363 -7.55 29.13 -11.95
C SER A 363 -8.81 29.51 -11.16
N TRP A 364 -8.96 29.01 -9.90
CA TRP A 364 -10.10 29.33 -9.04
C TRP A 364 -9.92 30.54 -8.11
N ASN A 365 -8.82 31.29 -8.27
CA ASN A 365 -8.52 32.52 -7.52
C ASN A 365 -8.62 32.35 -5.99
N LEU A 366 -8.23 31.18 -5.48
CA LEU A 366 -8.29 30.87 -4.04
C LEU A 366 -7.35 31.77 -3.24
N TYR A 367 -6.24 32.21 -3.83
CA TYR A 367 -5.29 33.10 -3.18
C TYR A 367 -5.96 34.41 -2.69
N GLU A 368 -6.71 35.09 -3.55
CA GLU A 368 -7.38 36.37 -3.23
C GLU A 368 -8.43 36.20 -2.12
N LYS A 369 -9.16 35.08 -2.14
CA LYS A 369 -10.13 34.75 -1.10
C LYS A 369 -9.45 34.51 0.25
N MET A 370 -8.31 33.83 0.25
CA MET A 370 -7.55 33.56 1.48
C MET A 370 -6.83 34.81 2.01
N ASP A 371 -6.33 35.66 1.14
CA ASP A 371 -5.73 36.94 1.53
C ASP A 371 -6.76 37.84 2.23
N SER A 372 -7.98 37.92 1.71
CA SER A 372 -9.10 38.64 2.35
C SER A 372 -9.39 38.11 3.75
N LEU A 373 -9.38 36.79 3.97
CA LEU A 373 -9.56 36.18 5.28
C LEU A 373 -8.40 36.52 6.24
N LEU A 374 -7.18 36.40 5.79
CA LEU A 374 -5.98 36.64 6.60
C LEU A 374 -5.82 38.11 6.97
N THR A 375 -6.23 39.05 6.09
CA THR A 375 -6.20 40.47 6.33
C THR A 375 -7.19 40.91 7.43
N LEU A 376 -8.40 40.34 7.45
CA LEU A 376 -9.39 40.61 8.50
C LEU A 376 -8.92 40.22 9.89
N ARG A 377 -8.16 39.16 10.05
CA ARG A 377 -7.57 38.72 11.32
C ARG A 377 -6.76 39.80 12.01
N ARG A 378 -6.09 40.65 11.25
CA ARG A 378 -5.27 41.74 11.82
C ARG A 378 -6.08 42.70 12.66
N HIS A 379 -7.39 42.73 12.49
CA HIS A 379 -8.25 43.72 13.12
C HIS A 379 -9.13 43.20 14.27
N GLN A 380 -9.49 41.90 14.37
CA GLN A 380 -10.52 41.45 15.31
C GLN A 380 -10.33 40.12 16.05
N GLY A 381 -9.29 39.35 15.85
CA GLY A 381 -8.85 38.30 16.80
C GLY A 381 -9.72 37.04 17.03
N SER A 382 -10.91 36.88 16.42
CA SER A 382 -11.88 35.80 16.75
C SER A 382 -11.90 34.60 15.81
N MET A 383 -11.05 34.56 14.78
CA MET A 383 -11.06 33.47 13.80
C MET A 383 -10.48 32.16 14.37
N PRO A 384 -11.12 30.99 14.16
CA PRO A 384 -10.58 29.71 14.57
C PRO A 384 -9.18 29.46 13.96
N THR A 385 -8.27 28.95 14.78
CA THR A 385 -6.90 28.65 14.36
C THR A 385 -6.83 27.71 13.15
N GLU A 386 -7.81 26.84 13.01
CA GLU A 386 -7.91 25.88 11.93
C GLU A 386 -8.20 26.55 10.56
N VAL A 387 -9.10 27.52 10.51
CA VAL A 387 -9.38 28.29 9.29
C VAL A 387 -8.14 29.05 8.85
N ILE A 388 -7.42 29.63 9.81
CA ILE A 388 -6.16 30.33 9.55
C ILE A 388 -5.11 29.37 8.98
N HIS A 389 -4.98 28.20 9.58
CA HIS A 389 -4.05 27.20 9.13
C HIS A 389 -4.35 26.76 7.69
N CYS A 390 -5.62 26.46 7.37
CA CYS A 390 -6.04 26.12 6.01
C CYS A 390 -5.82 27.27 5.03
N ALA A 391 -6.10 28.51 5.42
CA ALA A 391 -5.87 29.68 4.57
C ALA A 391 -4.37 29.88 4.26
N LEU A 392 -3.50 29.71 5.26
CA LEU A 392 -2.05 29.78 5.07
C LEU A 392 -1.54 28.64 4.17
N GLN A 393 -2.09 27.43 4.31
CA GLN A 393 -1.73 26.31 3.43
C GLN A 393 -2.18 26.56 1.98
N CYS A 394 -3.40 27.08 1.75
CA CYS A 394 -3.83 27.48 0.42
C CYS A 394 -2.90 28.54 -0.20
N THR A 395 -2.53 29.57 0.58
CA THR A 395 -1.59 30.61 0.12
C THR A 395 -0.22 30.02 -0.22
N TYR A 396 0.28 29.11 0.62
CA TYR A 396 1.55 28.42 0.38
C TYR A 396 1.53 27.62 -0.93
N TYR A 397 0.47 26.80 -1.16
CA TYR A 397 0.36 26.01 -2.39
C TYR A 397 0.17 26.90 -3.62
N ALA A 398 -0.57 28.01 -3.51
CA ALA A 398 -0.71 28.96 -4.61
C ALA A 398 0.66 29.50 -5.06
N LEU A 399 1.50 29.90 -4.11
CA LEU A 399 2.86 30.37 -4.40
C LEU A 399 3.75 29.25 -4.96
N LEU A 400 3.63 28.04 -4.42
CA LEU A 400 4.38 26.89 -4.91
C LEU A 400 4.07 26.57 -6.37
N TRP A 401 2.79 26.53 -6.76
CA TRP A 401 2.37 26.29 -8.14
C TRP A 401 2.80 27.41 -9.09
N GLN A 402 2.81 28.67 -8.64
CA GLN A 402 3.36 29.77 -9.43
C GLN A 402 4.87 29.60 -9.69
N ILE A 403 5.62 29.13 -8.69
CA ILE A 403 7.06 28.84 -8.85
C ILE A 403 7.25 27.69 -9.86
N VAL A 404 6.48 26.61 -9.73
CA VAL A 404 6.53 25.48 -10.68
C VAL A 404 6.24 25.94 -12.10
N ALA A 405 5.15 26.69 -12.30
CA ALA A 405 4.81 27.25 -13.62
C ALA A 405 5.87 28.20 -14.19
N ALA A 406 6.56 28.95 -13.33
CA ALA A 406 7.66 29.82 -13.75
C ALA A 406 8.91 29.02 -14.15
N THR A 407 9.22 27.92 -13.45
CA THR A 407 10.36 27.05 -13.77
C THR A 407 10.16 26.26 -15.06
N ASP A 408 8.93 25.80 -15.34
CA ASP A 408 8.61 25.11 -16.59
C ASP A 408 8.68 26.02 -17.83
N ARG A 409 8.58 27.34 -17.67
CA ARG A 409 8.73 28.32 -18.73
C ARG A 409 10.18 28.71 -19.03
N LEU A 410 11.13 28.33 -18.17
CA LEU A 410 12.55 28.59 -18.42
C LEU A 410 13.05 27.59 -19.48
N PRO A 411 13.73 28.06 -20.55
CA PRO A 411 14.35 27.17 -21.52
C PRO A 411 15.38 26.28 -20.82
N PRO A 412 15.52 25.01 -21.23
CA PRO A 412 16.50 24.12 -20.62
C PRO A 412 17.88 24.76 -20.76
N GLN A 413 18.47 25.16 -19.64
CA GLN A 413 19.86 25.57 -19.62
C GLN A 413 20.67 24.34 -20.02
N VAL A 414 21.44 24.48 -21.11
CA VAL A 414 22.42 23.49 -21.56
C VAL A 414 23.49 23.37 -20.48
N GLY A 415 23.28 22.43 -19.57
CA GLY A 415 24.16 22.04 -18.49
C GLY A 415 24.10 20.54 -18.34
N GLU A 416 25.23 19.89 -18.65
CA GLU A 416 25.46 18.47 -18.65
C GLU A 416 24.97 17.77 -17.36
N GLY A 417 24.22 16.67 -17.52
CA GLY A 417 24.23 15.53 -16.63
C GLY A 417 23.48 15.63 -15.31
N LEU A 418 22.16 15.52 -15.36
CA LEU A 418 21.41 14.82 -14.32
C LEU A 418 20.12 14.29 -14.95
N GLY A 419 20.11 12.99 -15.14
CA GLY A 419 19.05 12.25 -15.80
C GLY A 419 17.70 12.39 -15.09
N GLY A 420 16.70 12.46 -15.93
CA GLY A 420 15.28 12.63 -15.66
C GLY A 420 14.72 12.07 -14.35
N VAL A 421 14.20 12.96 -13.56
CA VAL A 421 13.17 12.66 -12.56
C VAL A 421 11.95 13.50 -12.93
N ARG A 422 11.13 12.95 -13.82
CA ARG A 422 9.75 13.42 -14.01
C ARG A 422 8.82 12.43 -13.33
N CYS A 423 7.95 12.95 -12.49
CA CYS A 423 6.91 12.26 -11.72
C CYS A 423 7.45 11.28 -10.65
N GLY A 424 7.74 11.84 -9.49
CA GLY A 424 8.01 11.10 -8.27
C GLY A 424 7.97 12.03 -7.08
N TYR A 425 6.78 12.46 -6.67
CA TYR A 425 6.61 13.01 -5.34
C TYR A 425 6.50 11.83 -4.36
N GLY A 426 7.53 11.65 -3.51
CA GLY A 426 7.60 10.72 -2.39
C GLY A 426 6.72 11.12 -1.21
#